data_34abf1a2dbcedcd22346099409147ab9
#
_entry.id   34abf1a2dbcedcd22346099409147ab9
#
_cell.length_a   1.000
_cell.length_b   1.000
_cell.length_c   1.000
_cell.angle_alpha   90.00
_cell.angle_beta   90.00
_cell.angle_gamma   90.00
#
_symmetry.space_group_name_H-M   'P 1'
#
loop_
_entity.id
_entity.type
_entity.pdbx_description
1 polymer ?
#
loop_
_entity_poly.entity_id
_entity_poly.type
_entity_poly.pdbx_seq_one_letter_code
_entity_poly.pdbx_strand_id
1 'polypeptide(L)'
;MIFLLSITVATVFLTYLGYRLPSLVTVNKKTKKLMPNKYVVVLIIALFTFFAAIRSNVGDTSMYMHSFEIYKLDYSEVFKFNGMFSFIFNNLLKNIWNDPQIMIIATSLIIYPCIIWRFYKNSVDPIMTMVLFVFSVSYVSTMNG
;
A
#
# COMPACT_ATOMS: atom_id res chain seq x y z
N MET A 1 10.65 14.12 1.91
CA MET A 1 9.88 15.14 1.15
C MET A 1 9.86 14.88 -0.35
N ILE A 2 10.99 14.66 -1.04
CA ILE A 2 11.05 14.36 -2.49
C ILE A 2 10.23 13.12 -2.85
N PHE A 3 10.29 12.09 -2.04
CA PHE A 3 9.56 10.83 -2.21
C PHE A 3 8.03 11.01 -2.23
N LEU A 4 7.48 11.77 -1.29
CA LEU A 4 6.04 12.06 -1.24
C LEU A 4 5.61 12.90 -2.44
N LEU A 5 6.45 13.86 -2.86
CA LEU A 5 6.20 14.68 -4.03
C LEU A 5 6.16 13.84 -5.31
N SER A 6 7.09 12.89 -5.48
CA SER A 6 7.15 12.06 -6.69
C SER A 6 5.93 11.15 -6.83
N ILE A 7 5.47 10.52 -5.75
CA ILE A 7 4.25 9.70 -5.79
C ILE A 7 3.00 10.54 -6.06
N THR A 8 2.94 11.74 -5.48
CA THR A 8 1.84 12.67 -5.70
C THR A 8 1.76 13.09 -7.17
N VAL A 9 2.89 13.51 -7.75
CA VAL A 9 2.97 13.89 -9.16
C VAL A 9 2.60 12.73 -10.07
N ALA A 10 3.13 11.53 -9.81
CA ALA A 10 2.81 10.33 -10.59
C ALA A 10 1.32 9.98 -10.51
N THR A 11 0.71 10.06 -9.32
CA THR A 11 -0.71 9.78 -9.13
C THR A 11 -1.60 10.80 -9.86
N VAL A 12 -1.28 12.09 -9.76
CA VAL A 12 -1.99 13.16 -10.47
C VAL A 12 -1.88 12.97 -11.98
N PHE A 13 -0.68 12.63 -12.49
CA PHE A 13 -0.46 12.36 -13.90
C PHE A 13 -1.27 11.15 -14.39
N LEU A 14 -1.27 10.05 -13.66
CA LEU A 14 -2.07 8.87 -14.00
C LEU A 14 -3.58 9.17 -13.97
N THR A 15 -4.01 9.99 -13.02
CA THR A 15 -5.40 10.45 -12.95
C THR A 15 -5.78 11.26 -14.18
N TYR A 16 -4.94 12.22 -14.54
CA TYR A 16 -5.14 13.03 -15.75
C TYR A 16 -5.24 12.15 -17.01
N LEU A 17 -4.33 11.19 -17.17
CA LEU A 17 -4.38 10.24 -18.28
C LEU A 17 -5.67 9.40 -18.25
N GLY A 18 -6.10 8.94 -17.05
CA GLY A 18 -7.34 8.18 -16.89
C GLY A 18 -8.58 8.92 -17.37
N TYR A 19 -8.62 10.24 -17.18
CA TYR A 19 -9.74 11.08 -17.65
C TYR A 19 -9.64 11.48 -19.12
N ARG A 20 -8.42 11.64 -19.67
CA ARG A 20 -8.22 12.09 -21.04
C ARG A 20 -8.24 10.98 -22.09
N LEU A 21 -7.94 9.77 -21.72
CA LEU A 21 -7.93 8.63 -22.62
C LEU A 21 -9.27 7.87 -22.51
N PRO A 22 -10.18 7.99 -23.50
CA PRO A 22 -11.50 7.33 -23.43
C PRO A 22 -11.43 5.80 -23.29
N SER A 23 -10.33 5.21 -23.75
CA SER A 23 -10.03 3.78 -23.61
C SER A 23 -9.70 3.35 -22.18
N LEU A 24 -9.32 4.28 -21.31
CA LEU A 24 -8.95 4.02 -19.93
C LEU A 24 -10.09 4.23 -18.93
N VAL A 25 -11.22 4.80 -19.38
CA VAL A 25 -12.38 5.09 -18.53
C VAL A 25 -13.61 4.41 -19.13
N THR A 26 -14.27 3.56 -18.33
CA THR A 26 -15.53 2.93 -18.71
C THR A 26 -16.66 3.48 -17.85
N VAL A 27 -17.78 3.83 -18.50
CA VAL A 27 -19.00 4.25 -17.79
C VAL A 27 -19.86 3.00 -17.56
N ASN A 28 -20.11 2.67 -16.32
CA ASN A 28 -21.03 1.59 -16.01
C ASN A 28 -22.47 2.07 -16.23
N LYS A 29 -23.15 1.54 -17.27
CA LYS A 29 -24.52 1.92 -17.63
C LYS A 29 -25.54 1.75 -16.50
N LYS A 30 -25.34 0.79 -15.60
CA LYS A 30 -26.26 0.52 -14.47
C LYS A 30 -26.14 1.53 -13.33
N THR A 31 -24.93 2.01 -13.05
CA THR A 31 -24.64 2.86 -11.87
C THR A 31 -24.22 4.28 -12.25
N LYS A 32 -24.13 4.63 -13.54
CA LYS A 32 -23.57 5.89 -14.05
C LYS A 32 -22.21 6.24 -13.38
N LYS A 33 -21.46 5.23 -13.01
CA LYS A 33 -20.20 5.35 -12.27
C LYS A 33 -19.05 5.42 -13.27
N LEU A 34 -18.22 6.45 -13.15
CA LEU A 34 -16.95 6.52 -13.85
C LEU A 34 -16.00 5.46 -13.26
N MET A 35 -15.71 4.44 -14.04
CA MET A 35 -14.77 3.39 -13.61
C MET A 35 -13.55 3.41 -14.52
N PRO A 36 -12.36 3.57 -13.95
CA PRO A 36 -11.13 3.46 -14.71
C PRO A 36 -10.95 2.02 -15.23
N ASN A 37 -10.25 1.89 -16.34
CA ASN A 37 -9.87 0.58 -16.84
C ASN A 37 -9.06 -0.17 -15.77
N LYS A 38 -9.32 -1.48 -15.63
CA LYS A 38 -8.61 -2.36 -14.70
C LYS A 38 -7.07 -2.27 -14.78
N TYR A 39 -6.53 -2.02 -15.96
CA TYR A 39 -5.08 -1.87 -16.16
C TYR A 39 -4.53 -0.60 -15.49
N VAL A 40 -5.27 0.50 -15.53
CA VAL A 40 -4.90 1.73 -14.81
C VAL A 40 -4.91 1.49 -13.31
N VAL A 41 -5.91 0.76 -12.81
CA VAL A 41 -5.99 0.41 -11.37
C VAL A 41 -4.81 -0.46 -10.95
N VAL A 42 -4.46 -1.48 -11.75
CA VAL A 42 -3.28 -2.34 -11.48
C VAL A 42 -1.99 -1.51 -11.47
N LEU A 43 -1.86 -0.58 -12.40
CA LEU A 43 -0.67 0.30 -12.48
C LEU A 43 -0.58 1.22 -11.26
N ILE A 44 -1.71 1.75 -10.78
CA ILE A 44 -1.76 2.54 -9.55
C ILE A 44 -1.41 1.67 -8.33
N ILE A 45 -1.95 0.45 -8.23
CA ILE A 45 -1.58 -0.51 -7.18
C ILE A 45 -0.07 -0.74 -7.19
N ALA A 46 0.50 -1.07 -8.35
CA ALA A 46 1.93 -1.32 -8.49
C ALA A 46 2.77 -0.11 -8.05
N LEU A 47 2.37 1.09 -8.46
CA LEU A 47 3.06 2.33 -8.10
C LEU A 47 3.04 2.56 -6.58
N PHE A 48 1.87 2.49 -5.94
CA PHE A 48 1.75 2.69 -4.49
C PHE A 48 2.53 1.63 -3.71
N THR A 49 2.39 0.37 -4.12
CA THR A 49 3.10 -0.75 -3.48
C THR A 49 4.61 -0.60 -3.62
N PHE A 50 5.09 -0.25 -4.81
CA PHE A 50 6.52 -0.05 -5.07
C PHE A 50 7.09 1.06 -4.19
N PHE A 51 6.46 2.23 -4.18
CA PHE A 51 6.93 3.34 -3.37
C PHE A 51 6.88 3.04 -1.86
N ALA A 52 5.87 2.31 -1.40
CA ALA A 52 5.79 1.92 0.00
C ALA A 52 6.82 0.84 0.36
N ALA A 53 7.13 -0.08 -0.56
CA ALA A 53 8.08 -1.17 -0.33
C ALA A 53 9.54 -0.71 -0.24
N ILE A 54 9.92 0.36 -0.95
CA ILE A 54 11.31 0.87 -0.93
C ILE A 54 11.60 1.88 0.20
N ARG A 55 10.58 2.20 1.02
CA ARG A 55 10.80 3.10 2.16
C ARG A 55 11.71 2.45 3.21
N SER A 56 12.65 3.20 3.75
CA SER A 56 13.56 2.70 4.81
C SER A 56 13.56 3.58 6.06
N ASN A 57 13.42 4.91 5.90
CA ASN A 57 13.56 5.88 6.98
C ASN A 57 12.39 6.86 7.05
N VAL A 58 11.16 6.36 6.94
CA VAL A 58 9.95 7.19 7.01
C VAL A 58 9.15 6.80 8.26
N GLY A 59 8.95 7.75 9.17
CA GLY A 59 8.21 7.53 10.40
C GLY A 59 8.78 6.40 11.25
N ASP A 60 7.93 5.48 11.69
CA ASP A 60 8.29 4.38 12.57
C ASP A 60 8.91 3.17 11.84
N THR A 61 9.16 3.27 10.53
CA THR A 61 9.71 2.15 9.73
C THR A 61 11.01 1.60 10.30
N SER A 62 11.94 2.47 10.77
CA SER A 62 13.18 2.07 11.39
C SER A 62 12.97 1.28 12.68
N MET A 63 11.95 1.63 13.46
CA MET A 63 11.59 0.92 14.69
C MET A 63 11.05 -0.49 14.39
N TYR A 64 10.21 -0.63 13.36
CA TYR A 64 9.72 -1.94 12.92
C TYR A 64 10.84 -2.83 12.37
N MET A 65 11.76 -2.26 11.57
CA MET A 65 12.92 -2.98 11.06
C MET A 65 13.83 -3.46 12.19
N HIS A 66 14.11 -2.60 13.16
CA HIS A 66 14.89 -2.96 14.34
C HIS A 66 14.19 -4.04 15.19
N SER A 67 12.88 -3.92 15.37
CA SER A 67 12.10 -4.95 16.08
C SER A 67 12.17 -6.30 15.38
N PHE A 68 12.13 -6.33 14.05
CA PHE A 68 12.29 -7.54 13.26
C PHE A 68 13.68 -8.17 13.42
N GLU A 69 14.74 -7.38 13.49
CA GLU A 69 16.11 -7.86 13.71
C GLU A 69 16.28 -8.54 15.06
N ILE A 70 15.77 -7.92 16.13
CA ILE A 70 15.89 -8.41 17.51
C ILE A 70 15.00 -9.65 17.73
N TYR A 71 13.98 -9.85 16.91
CA TYR A 71 13.03 -10.92 17.09
C TYR A 71 13.70 -12.29 17.06
N LYS A 72 13.72 -12.99 18.21
CA LYS A 72 14.20 -14.37 18.31
C LYS A 72 13.09 -15.34 17.91
N LEU A 73 13.47 -16.36 17.14
CA LEU A 73 12.61 -17.48 16.74
C LEU A 73 12.33 -18.39 17.94
N ASP A 74 11.51 -17.96 18.87
CA ASP A 74 11.10 -18.78 20.02
C ASP A 74 9.59 -19.06 19.97
N TYR A 75 9.23 -20.26 19.54
CA TYR A 75 7.85 -20.69 19.40
C TYR A 75 7.16 -20.94 20.77
N SER A 76 7.91 -21.03 21.86
CA SER A 76 7.35 -21.26 23.19
C SER A 76 6.57 -20.05 23.74
N GLU A 77 6.84 -18.87 23.23
CA GLU A 77 6.21 -17.61 23.67
C GLU A 77 5.03 -17.15 22.81
N VAL A 78 4.70 -17.87 21.72
CA VAL A 78 3.63 -17.51 20.78
C VAL A 78 2.31 -17.25 21.49
N PHE A 79 1.98 -18.05 22.48
CA PHE A 79 0.71 -17.96 23.24
C PHE A 79 0.72 -16.91 24.36
N LYS A 80 1.87 -16.37 24.71
CA LYS A 80 2.01 -15.36 25.78
C LYS A 80 1.95 -13.92 25.24
N PHE A 81 2.06 -13.72 23.94
CA PHE A 81 2.17 -12.40 23.33
C PHE A 81 0.80 -11.86 22.90
N ASN A 82 0.50 -10.62 23.28
CA ASN A 82 -0.70 -9.88 22.82
C ASN A 82 -0.70 -9.59 21.30
N GLY A 83 0.27 -10.07 20.54
CA GLY A 83 0.45 -9.88 19.11
C GLY A 83 0.73 -11.18 18.35
N MET A 84 0.00 -12.25 18.64
CA MET A 84 0.19 -13.58 18.03
C MET A 84 0.33 -13.52 16.49
N PHE A 85 -0.47 -12.68 15.82
CA PHE A 85 -0.40 -12.52 14.37
C PHE A 85 0.94 -11.90 13.92
N SER A 86 1.39 -10.83 14.58
CA SER A 86 2.68 -10.20 14.27
C SER A 86 3.84 -11.17 14.48
N PHE A 87 3.76 -11.99 15.51
CA PHE A 87 4.77 -13.00 15.83
C PHE A 87 4.86 -14.04 14.72
N ILE A 88 3.75 -14.65 14.34
CA ILE A 88 3.69 -15.66 13.27
C ILE A 88 4.15 -15.05 11.94
N PHE A 89 3.67 -13.85 11.62
CA PHE A 89 4.02 -13.16 10.39
C PHE A 89 5.53 -12.87 10.30
N ASN A 90 6.13 -12.31 11.36
CA ASN A 90 7.56 -12.01 11.39
C ASN A 90 8.41 -13.30 11.31
N ASN A 91 8.00 -14.38 11.98
CA ASN A 91 8.69 -15.65 11.90
C ASN A 91 8.64 -16.27 10.51
N LEU A 92 7.49 -16.23 9.85
CA LEU A 92 7.35 -16.71 8.47
C LEU A 92 8.26 -15.91 7.53
N LEU A 93 8.28 -14.59 7.65
CA LEU A 93 9.11 -13.74 6.80
C LEU A 93 10.60 -13.96 7.08
N LYS A 94 11.00 -14.12 8.34
CA LYS A 94 12.39 -14.35 8.74
C LYS A 94 12.93 -15.69 8.23
N ASN A 95 12.06 -16.70 8.09
CA ASN A 95 12.42 -17.98 7.47
C ASN A 95 12.60 -17.88 5.95
N ILE A 96 11.93 -16.93 5.29
CA ILE A 96 12.05 -16.73 3.83
C ILE A 96 13.28 -15.88 3.52
N TRP A 97 13.44 -14.78 4.25
CA TRP A 97 14.55 -13.83 4.03
C TRP A 97 14.84 -13.08 5.34
N ASN A 98 16.08 -13.20 5.82
CA ASN A 98 16.51 -12.59 7.08
C ASN A 98 16.94 -11.13 6.91
N ASP A 99 16.20 -10.34 6.12
CA ASP A 99 16.40 -8.91 5.93
C ASP A 99 15.14 -8.19 6.42
N PRO A 100 15.25 -7.20 7.32
CA PRO A 100 14.08 -6.46 7.83
C PRO A 100 13.28 -5.76 6.74
N GLN A 101 13.86 -5.45 5.57
CA GLN A 101 13.16 -4.86 4.45
C GLN A 101 12.02 -5.77 3.94
N ILE A 102 12.12 -7.09 4.10
CA ILE A 102 11.05 -8.02 3.67
C ILE A 102 9.72 -7.76 4.37
N MET A 103 9.77 -7.33 5.64
CA MET A 103 8.57 -7.00 6.40
C MET A 103 7.83 -5.81 5.76
N ILE A 104 8.58 -4.79 5.36
CA ILE A 104 8.02 -3.60 4.70
C ILE A 104 7.44 -3.95 3.32
N ILE A 105 8.16 -4.78 2.55
CA ILE A 105 7.70 -5.27 1.25
C ILE A 105 6.41 -6.08 1.40
N ALA A 106 6.39 -7.06 2.31
CA ALA A 106 5.26 -7.96 2.51
C ALA A 106 4.00 -7.20 2.98
N THR A 107 4.14 -6.30 3.96
CA THR A 107 3.03 -5.47 4.43
C THR A 107 2.51 -4.55 3.33
N SER A 108 3.39 -3.95 2.54
CA SER A 108 3.01 -3.10 1.41
C SER A 108 2.26 -3.86 0.32
N LEU A 109 2.68 -5.08 0.00
CA LEU A 109 2.02 -5.97 -0.97
C LEU A 109 0.62 -6.41 -0.53
N ILE A 110 0.33 -6.42 0.75
CA ILE A 110 -0.99 -6.77 1.28
C ILE A 110 -1.87 -5.52 1.39
N ILE A 111 -1.38 -4.47 2.02
CA ILE A 111 -2.18 -3.30 2.40
C ILE A 111 -2.63 -2.49 1.18
N TYR A 112 -1.71 -2.10 0.29
CA TYR A 112 -2.06 -1.19 -0.81
C TYR A 112 -2.99 -1.82 -1.86
N PRO A 113 -2.81 -3.08 -2.30
CA PRO A 113 -3.78 -3.73 -3.17
C PRO A 113 -5.18 -3.79 -2.54
N CYS A 114 -5.28 -4.12 -1.23
CA CYS A 114 -6.56 -4.19 -0.54
C CYS A 114 -7.26 -2.83 -0.47
N ILE A 115 -6.53 -1.76 -0.10
CA ILE A 115 -7.08 -0.40 -0.01
C ILE A 115 -7.54 0.09 -1.39
N ILE A 116 -6.68 0.01 -2.41
CA ILE A 116 -6.97 0.53 -3.74
C ILE A 116 -8.09 -0.27 -4.40
N TRP A 117 -8.11 -1.60 -4.21
CA TRP A 117 -9.19 -2.44 -4.69
C TRP A 117 -10.54 -2.08 -4.04
N ARG A 118 -10.52 -1.73 -2.75
CA ARG A 118 -11.71 -1.25 -2.04
C ARG A 118 -12.21 0.07 -2.59
N PHE A 119 -11.31 1.02 -2.88
CA PHE A 119 -11.67 2.28 -3.54
C PHE A 119 -12.25 2.04 -4.92
N TYR A 120 -11.64 1.18 -5.73
CA TYR A 120 -12.13 0.82 -7.05
C TYR A 120 -13.56 0.29 -7.03
N LYS A 121 -13.88 -0.59 -6.08
CA LYS A 121 -15.22 -1.18 -5.99
C LYS A 121 -16.29 -0.25 -5.44
N ASN A 122 -15.97 0.52 -4.41
CA ASN A 122 -17.00 1.18 -3.59
C ASN A 122 -17.07 2.69 -3.77
N SER A 123 -16.06 3.35 -4.34
CA SER A 123 -16.11 4.80 -4.54
C SER A 123 -16.98 5.17 -5.72
N VAL A 124 -17.62 6.33 -5.68
CA VAL A 124 -18.37 6.90 -6.81
C VAL A 124 -17.41 7.24 -7.95
N ASP A 125 -16.30 7.88 -7.63
CA ASP A 125 -15.18 8.14 -8.53
C ASP A 125 -13.91 7.55 -7.91
N PRO A 126 -13.48 6.34 -8.35
CA PRO A 126 -12.31 5.68 -7.78
C PRO A 126 -11.01 6.46 -7.99
N ILE A 127 -10.86 7.11 -9.15
CA ILE A 127 -9.63 7.85 -9.48
C ILE A 127 -9.49 9.05 -8.55
N MET A 128 -10.55 9.86 -8.43
CA MET A 128 -10.55 11.01 -7.53
C MET A 128 -10.32 10.58 -6.07
N THR A 129 -10.91 9.47 -5.66
CA THR A 129 -10.70 8.91 -4.31
C THR A 129 -9.25 8.54 -4.07
N MET A 130 -8.56 7.95 -5.04
CA MET A 130 -7.13 7.62 -4.93
C MET A 130 -6.26 8.87 -4.83
N VAL A 131 -6.57 9.93 -5.59
CA VAL A 131 -5.87 11.22 -5.48
C VAL A 131 -6.07 11.83 -4.09
N LEU A 132 -7.31 11.89 -3.63
CA LEU A 132 -7.62 12.41 -2.29
C LEU A 132 -6.95 11.59 -1.18
N PHE A 133 -6.82 10.28 -1.35
CA PHE A 133 -6.11 9.41 -0.43
C PHE A 133 -4.62 9.80 -0.31
N VAL A 134 -3.96 10.09 -1.44
CA VAL A 134 -2.54 10.55 -1.43
C VAL A 134 -2.37 11.87 -0.70
N PHE A 135 -3.29 12.81 -0.92
CA PHE A 135 -3.26 14.11 -0.23
C PHE A 135 -3.75 14.05 1.21
N SER A 136 -4.39 12.97 1.62
CA SER A 136 -4.91 12.82 2.97
C SER A 136 -3.81 12.44 3.97
N VAL A 137 -4.04 12.82 5.22
CA VAL A 137 -3.21 12.37 6.35
C VAL A 137 -3.21 10.83 6.45
N SER A 138 -4.27 10.18 5.97
CA SER A 138 -4.39 8.71 6.01
C SER A 138 -3.29 8.00 5.22
N TYR A 139 -2.87 8.54 4.07
CA TYR A 139 -1.75 7.97 3.32
C TYR A 139 -0.44 8.08 4.10
N VAL A 140 -0.16 9.23 4.68
CA VAL A 140 1.03 9.43 5.52
C VAL A 140 0.98 8.51 6.73
N SER A 141 -0.19 8.37 7.37
CA SER A 141 -0.39 7.46 8.49
C SER A 141 -0.15 6.00 8.11
N THR A 142 -0.67 5.54 6.98
CA THR A 142 -0.39 4.17 6.51
C THR A 142 1.07 3.93 6.13
N MET A 143 1.81 4.99 5.82
CA MET A 143 3.25 4.93 5.59
C MET A 143 4.05 4.88 6.89
N ASN A 144 3.52 5.41 7.97
CA ASN A 144 4.20 5.41 9.26
C ASN A 144 3.96 4.12 10.08
N GLY A 145 3.00 3.31 9.68
CA GLY A 145 2.61 2.08 10.38
C GLY A 145 1.32 2.27 11.11
#